data_f4b0efdbb52d509be4798d5f042b119c
#
_entry.id   f4b0efdbb52d509be4798d5f042b119c
#
_cell.length_a   1.000
_cell.length_b   1.000
_cell.length_c   1.000
_cell.angle_alpha   90.00
_cell.angle_beta   90.00
_cell.angle_gamma   90.00
#
_symmetry.space_group_name_H-M   'P 1'
#
loop_
_entity.id
_entity.type
_entity.pdbx_description
1 polymer ?
#
loop_
_entity_poly.entity_id
_entity_poly.type
_entity_poly.pdbx_seq_one_letter_code
_entity_poly.pdbx_strand_id
1 'polypeptide(L)'
;CRCEAEGTQTYSLYFKCPTTKQMRCSVNAYQKRIRANLMNMVSNRYVLDANVFLEYIYARSLNKKAKQILQDAILEQIQILVPSLALDEITEVLCSNLDNLAEVQTHLRYIEKLANQAVLHIVVPNSEVRMKAIELARTGNQKIGYPELTDCLYHALAILNDAIFITNDQKHICKVKQFGHIQELSRYNDYRT
;
A
#
# COMPACT_ATOMS: atom_id res chain seq x y z
N CYS A 1 34.63 -73.21 9.40
CA CYS A 1 35.19 -71.85 9.65
C CYS A 1 34.11 -71.00 10.24
N ARG A 2 34.30 -70.60 11.51
CA ARG A 2 33.46 -69.64 12.22
C ARG A 2 33.65 -68.27 11.62
N CYS A 3 32.56 -67.47 11.46
CA CYS A 3 32.57 -66.03 11.48
C CYS A 3 31.43 -65.56 12.37
N GLU A 4 31.83 -64.99 13.46
CA GLU A 4 30.95 -64.26 14.37
C GLU A 4 30.47 -62.97 13.72
N ALA A 5 29.19 -62.67 13.72
CA ALA A 5 28.62 -61.41 13.30
C ALA A 5 28.14 -60.62 14.52
N GLU A 6 28.85 -59.54 14.76
CA GLU A 6 28.59 -58.56 15.80
C GLU A 6 27.29 -57.78 15.57
N GLY A 7 26.72 -57.38 16.70
CA GLY A 7 25.41 -56.84 16.89
C GLY A 7 25.01 -55.62 16.05
N THR A 8 23.87 -55.70 15.47
CA THR A 8 23.11 -54.55 14.95
C THR A 8 22.20 -54.00 16.04
N GLN A 9 22.56 -52.83 16.57
CA GLN A 9 21.72 -52.00 17.43
C GLN A 9 20.62 -51.42 16.61
N THR A 10 19.40 -51.94 16.68
CA THR A 10 18.18 -51.38 16.10
C THR A 10 17.72 -50.20 16.92
N TYR A 11 17.96 -48.96 16.42
CA TYR A 11 17.34 -47.77 16.98
C TYR A 11 15.86 -47.70 16.51
N SER A 12 14.96 -48.07 17.41
CA SER A 12 13.53 -47.88 17.20
C SER A 12 13.18 -46.40 17.41
N LEU A 13 13.10 -45.63 16.29
CA LEU A 13 12.59 -44.27 16.28
C LEU A 13 11.06 -44.33 16.39
N TYR A 14 10.55 -44.23 17.63
CA TYR A 14 9.13 -44.00 17.86
C TYR A 14 8.75 -42.59 17.42
N PHE A 15 8.32 -42.42 16.19
CA PHE A 15 7.61 -41.22 15.75
C PHE A 15 6.24 -41.18 16.45
N LYS A 16 6.11 -40.36 17.52
CA LYS A 16 4.81 -40.05 18.08
C LYS A 16 3.99 -39.29 17.02
N CYS A 17 2.96 -39.96 16.48
CA CYS A 17 2.02 -39.33 15.58
C CYS A 17 1.35 -38.12 16.30
N PRO A 18 1.41 -36.91 15.76
CA PRO A 18 0.83 -35.73 16.41
C PRO A 18 -0.68 -35.90 16.52
N THR A 19 -1.24 -35.53 17.68
CA THR A 19 -2.69 -35.59 17.91
C THR A 19 -3.44 -34.69 16.92
N THR A 20 -4.68 -35.01 16.60
CA THR A 20 -5.56 -34.25 15.68
C THR A 20 -5.67 -32.78 16.05
N LYS A 21 -5.51 -32.44 17.34
CA LYS A 21 -5.51 -31.06 17.86
C LYS A 21 -4.19 -30.33 17.53
N GLN A 22 -3.05 -31.02 17.57
CA GLN A 22 -1.73 -30.46 17.17
C GLN A 22 -1.64 -30.27 15.66
N MET A 23 -2.22 -31.17 14.86
CA MET A 23 -2.32 -30.99 13.39
C MET A 23 -3.19 -29.78 13.03
N ARG A 24 -4.35 -29.59 13.68
CA ARG A 24 -5.20 -28.41 13.43
C ARG A 24 -4.52 -27.09 13.81
N CYS A 25 -3.76 -27.04 14.91
CA CYS A 25 -2.97 -25.85 15.26
C CYS A 25 -1.86 -25.57 14.25
N SER A 26 -1.15 -26.59 13.77
CA SER A 26 -0.09 -26.40 12.77
C SER A 26 -0.64 -25.99 11.41
N VAL A 27 -1.78 -26.55 10.96
CA VAL A 27 -2.45 -26.15 9.72
C VAL A 27 -2.96 -24.71 9.79
N ASN A 28 -3.55 -24.30 10.93
CA ASN A 28 -3.99 -22.92 11.10
C ASN A 28 -2.82 -21.92 11.16
N ALA A 29 -1.71 -22.28 11.80
CA ALA A 29 -0.49 -21.47 11.82
C ALA A 29 0.14 -21.39 10.41
N TYR A 30 0.16 -22.49 9.67
CA TYR A 30 0.65 -22.54 8.29
C TYR A 30 -0.25 -21.75 7.33
N GLN A 31 -1.58 -21.87 7.44
CA GLN A 31 -2.52 -21.06 6.66
C GLN A 31 -2.45 -19.58 7.01
N LYS A 32 -2.24 -19.24 8.28
CA LYS A 32 -2.02 -17.86 8.71
C LYS A 32 -0.70 -17.31 8.17
N ARG A 33 0.34 -18.13 8.08
CA ARG A 33 1.64 -17.79 7.50
C ARG A 33 1.58 -17.70 5.97
N ILE A 34 0.83 -18.59 5.30
CA ILE A 34 0.56 -18.49 3.86
C ILE A 34 -0.30 -17.26 3.56
N ARG A 35 -1.34 -16.96 4.34
CA ARG A 35 -2.12 -15.73 4.20
C ARG A 35 -1.27 -14.48 4.45
N ALA A 36 -0.39 -14.51 5.45
CA ALA A 36 0.57 -13.44 5.68
C ALA A 36 1.61 -13.33 4.55
N ASN A 37 2.10 -14.45 4.00
CA ASN A 37 3.01 -14.44 2.85
C ASN A 37 2.31 -14.10 1.52
N LEU A 38 1.05 -14.49 1.33
CA LEU A 38 0.22 -14.05 0.20
C LEU A 38 -0.20 -12.58 0.35
N MET A 39 -0.41 -12.10 1.58
CA MET A 39 -0.54 -10.67 1.86
C MET A 39 0.82 -9.93 1.76
N ASN A 40 1.95 -10.61 1.91
CA ASN A 40 3.30 -10.08 1.69
C ASN A 40 3.81 -10.29 0.24
N MET A 41 3.06 -10.96 -0.62
CA MET A 41 3.03 -10.68 -2.06
C MET A 41 2.15 -9.43 -2.29
N VAL A 42 2.24 -8.46 -1.37
CA VAL A 42 1.65 -7.14 -1.50
C VAL A 42 2.08 -6.62 -2.86
N SER A 43 1.11 -6.34 -3.66
CA SER A 43 1.26 -5.54 -4.87
C SER A 43 2.37 -4.51 -4.63
N ASN A 44 3.46 -4.59 -5.38
CA ASN A 44 4.50 -3.56 -5.33
C ASN A 44 4.00 -2.24 -5.95
N ARG A 45 2.67 -2.09 -6.03
CA ARG A 45 1.98 -0.95 -6.62
C ARG A 45 1.26 -0.15 -5.56
N TYR A 46 1.45 1.15 -5.63
CA TYR A 46 0.83 2.10 -4.72
C TYR A 46 0.16 3.22 -5.50
N VAL A 47 -0.98 3.69 -5.01
CA VAL A 47 -1.60 4.93 -5.45
C VAL A 47 -1.32 5.96 -4.37
N LEU A 48 -0.72 7.10 -4.71
CA LEU A 48 -0.42 8.13 -3.72
C LEU A 48 -1.44 9.26 -3.79
N ASP A 49 -1.90 9.65 -2.61
CA ASP A 49 -2.67 10.86 -2.38
C ASP A 49 -1.79 12.12 -2.58
N ALA A 50 -2.39 13.22 -2.99
CA ALA A 50 -1.75 14.54 -3.06
C ALA A 50 -1.09 14.93 -1.73
N ASN A 51 -1.73 14.60 -0.58
CA ASN A 51 -1.21 14.91 0.73
C ASN A 51 0.13 14.22 1.05
N VAL A 52 0.46 13.08 0.43
CA VAL A 52 1.76 12.42 0.59
C VAL A 52 2.89 13.27 0.00
N PHE A 53 2.66 13.89 -1.16
CA PHE A 53 3.60 14.83 -1.77
C PHE A 53 3.74 16.10 -0.92
N LEU A 54 2.64 16.60 -0.37
CA LEU A 54 2.66 17.77 0.52
C LEU A 54 3.38 17.50 1.84
N GLU A 55 3.31 16.29 2.39
CA GLU A 55 4.14 15.88 3.54
C GLU A 55 5.63 15.96 3.22
N TYR A 56 6.02 15.57 2.01
CA TYR A 56 7.40 15.66 1.54
C TYR A 56 7.83 17.12 1.29
N ILE A 57 7.05 17.89 0.54
CA ILE A 57 7.34 19.26 0.13
C ILE A 57 7.48 20.19 1.34
N TYR A 58 6.52 20.14 2.26
CA TYR A 58 6.50 20.99 3.44
C TYR A 58 7.25 20.43 4.66
N ALA A 59 7.98 19.33 4.50
CA ALA A 59 8.70 18.66 5.57
C ALA A 59 7.86 18.43 6.84
N ARG A 60 6.58 18.02 6.67
CA ARG A 60 5.64 17.83 7.77
C ARG A 60 5.98 16.58 8.60
N SER A 61 5.12 16.22 9.54
CA SER A 61 5.35 15.15 10.54
C SER A 61 5.68 13.78 9.93
N LEU A 62 5.09 13.43 8.78
CA LEU A 62 5.30 12.16 8.08
C LEU A 62 6.29 12.26 6.91
N ASN A 63 7.05 13.35 6.81
CA ASN A 63 8.04 13.55 5.76
C ASN A 63 8.98 12.36 5.57
N LYS A 64 9.45 11.74 6.67
CA LYS A 64 10.35 10.57 6.58
C LYS A 64 9.70 9.41 5.84
N LYS A 65 8.41 9.15 6.08
CA LYS A 65 7.63 8.10 5.38
C LYS A 65 7.36 8.48 3.92
N ALA A 66 6.98 9.74 3.67
CA ALA A 66 6.78 10.26 2.31
C ALA A 66 8.09 10.21 1.49
N LYS A 67 9.22 10.57 2.09
CA LYS A 67 10.54 10.43 1.45
C LYS A 67 10.88 8.98 1.16
N GLN A 68 10.61 8.08 2.11
CA GLN A 68 10.90 6.66 1.95
C GLN A 68 10.15 6.04 0.77
N ILE A 69 8.83 6.30 0.65
CA ILE A 69 8.04 5.75 -0.46
C ILE A 69 8.51 6.28 -1.83
N LEU A 70 8.89 7.55 -1.92
CA LEU A 70 9.47 8.12 -3.15
C LEU A 70 10.84 7.52 -3.47
N GLN A 71 11.69 7.28 -2.45
CA GLN A 71 12.97 6.62 -2.62
C GLN A 71 12.83 5.17 -3.08
N ASP A 72 11.89 4.41 -2.52
CA ASP A 72 11.63 3.03 -2.92
C ASP A 72 11.17 2.96 -4.40
N ALA A 73 10.42 3.97 -4.86
CA ALA A 73 10.04 4.08 -6.27
C ALA A 73 11.24 4.45 -7.17
N ILE A 74 12.09 5.38 -6.75
CA ILE A 74 13.32 5.75 -7.47
C ILE A 74 14.26 4.53 -7.60
N LEU A 75 14.28 3.65 -6.59
CA LEU A 75 15.05 2.40 -6.59
C LEU A 75 14.32 1.24 -7.29
N GLU A 76 13.21 1.51 -7.97
CA GLU A 76 12.40 0.53 -8.70
C GLU A 76 11.89 -0.65 -7.84
N GLN A 77 11.85 -0.48 -6.53
CA GLN A 77 11.32 -1.48 -5.61
C GLN A 77 9.80 -1.52 -5.60
N ILE A 78 9.16 -0.41 -5.95
CA ILE A 78 7.72 -0.24 -6.04
C ILE A 78 7.34 0.58 -7.28
N GLN A 79 6.09 0.44 -7.70
CA GLN A 79 5.48 1.26 -8.74
C GLN A 79 4.47 2.23 -8.11
N ILE A 80 4.55 3.51 -8.45
CA ILE A 80 3.62 4.53 -7.99
C ILE A 80 2.70 4.96 -9.13
N LEU A 81 1.39 4.83 -8.90
CA LEU A 81 0.33 5.37 -9.74
C LEU A 81 -0.19 6.67 -9.10
N VAL A 82 -0.37 7.70 -9.88
CA VAL A 82 -0.88 9.00 -9.42
C VAL A 82 -2.01 9.43 -10.35
N PRO A 83 -3.25 9.56 -9.89
CA PRO A 83 -4.31 10.08 -10.73
C PRO A 83 -4.01 11.54 -11.10
N SER A 84 -4.31 11.94 -12.33
CA SER A 84 -3.97 13.27 -12.83
C SER A 84 -4.52 14.42 -11.98
N LEU A 85 -5.65 14.21 -11.34
CA LEU A 85 -6.25 15.20 -10.41
C LEU A 85 -5.33 15.54 -9.21
N ALA A 86 -4.41 14.65 -8.82
CA ALA A 86 -3.45 14.93 -7.75
C ALA A 86 -2.55 16.13 -8.07
N LEU A 87 -2.22 16.35 -9.35
CA LEU A 87 -1.41 17.49 -9.77
C LEU A 87 -2.17 18.82 -9.58
N ASP A 88 -3.49 18.81 -9.83
CA ASP A 88 -4.33 19.98 -9.61
C ASP A 88 -4.46 20.29 -8.12
N GLU A 89 -4.70 19.27 -7.28
CA GLU A 89 -4.78 19.40 -5.82
C GLU A 89 -3.46 19.90 -5.21
N ILE A 90 -2.32 19.33 -5.64
CA ILE A 90 -0.99 19.81 -5.19
C ILE A 90 -0.78 21.26 -5.61
N THR A 91 -1.10 21.61 -6.87
CA THR A 91 -0.95 22.97 -7.39
C THR A 91 -1.79 23.96 -6.60
N GLU A 92 -3.05 23.64 -6.32
CA GLU A 92 -3.94 24.48 -5.52
C GLU A 92 -3.37 24.76 -4.13
N VAL A 93 -2.87 23.73 -3.45
CA VAL A 93 -2.27 23.86 -2.11
C VAL A 93 -0.97 24.67 -2.16
N LEU A 94 -0.13 24.45 -3.16
CA LEU A 94 1.12 25.23 -3.34
C LEU A 94 0.81 26.69 -3.58
N CYS A 95 -0.11 27.02 -4.48
CA CYS A 95 -0.52 28.38 -4.79
C CYS A 95 -1.15 29.10 -3.59
N SER A 96 -1.86 28.34 -2.73
CA SER A 96 -2.51 28.92 -1.56
C SER A 96 -1.57 29.18 -0.37
N ASN A 97 -0.41 28.49 -0.33
CA ASN A 97 0.49 28.53 0.83
C ASN A 97 1.87 29.13 0.54
N LEU A 98 2.20 29.36 -0.73
CA LEU A 98 3.50 29.94 -1.13
C LEU A 98 3.27 31.23 -1.89
N ASP A 99 3.83 32.32 -1.37
CA ASP A 99 3.75 33.64 -2.02
C ASP A 99 4.69 33.74 -3.24
N ASN A 100 5.71 32.89 -3.29
CA ASN A 100 6.74 32.92 -4.33
C ASN A 100 6.41 31.93 -5.46
N LEU A 101 6.00 32.47 -6.60
CA LEU A 101 5.69 31.67 -7.80
C LEU A 101 6.87 30.81 -8.30
N ALA A 102 8.13 31.27 -8.14
CA ALA A 102 9.30 30.49 -8.51
C ALA A 102 9.49 29.25 -7.63
N GLU A 103 9.07 29.31 -6.37
CA GLU A 103 9.08 28.18 -5.46
C GLU A 103 7.99 27.16 -5.84
N VAL A 104 6.78 27.63 -6.11
CA VAL A 104 5.69 26.78 -6.67
C VAL A 104 6.17 26.04 -7.92
N GLN A 105 6.76 26.78 -8.88
CA GLN A 105 7.29 26.22 -10.12
C GLN A 105 8.38 25.16 -9.86
N THR A 106 9.23 25.36 -8.86
CA THR A 106 10.30 24.43 -8.50
C THR A 106 9.72 23.09 -8.04
N HIS A 107 8.68 23.11 -7.18
CA HIS A 107 8.02 21.91 -6.70
C HIS A 107 7.26 21.15 -7.82
N LEU A 108 6.54 21.88 -8.68
CA LEU A 108 5.86 21.28 -9.82
C LEU A 108 6.85 20.61 -10.79
N ARG A 109 7.95 21.29 -11.13
CA ARG A 109 9.01 20.70 -11.98
C ARG A 109 9.63 19.46 -11.38
N TYR A 110 9.75 19.39 -10.03
CA TYR A 110 10.24 18.19 -9.37
C TYR A 110 9.29 17.00 -9.61
N ILE A 111 7.98 17.19 -9.46
CA ILE A 111 6.98 16.14 -9.70
C ILE A 111 6.98 15.73 -11.19
N GLU A 112 7.01 16.71 -12.11
CA GLU A 112 7.11 16.44 -13.56
C GLU A 112 8.38 15.64 -13.90
N LYS A 113 9.52 15.96 -13.25
CA LYS A 113 10.76 15.21 -13.44
C LYS A 113 10.60 13.75 -13.01
N LEU A 114 9.96 13.48 -11.87
CA LEU A 114 9.71 12.11 -11.43
C LEU A 114 8.79 11.36 -12.40
N ALA A 115 7.77 12.04 -12.96
CA ALA A 115 6.90 11.46 -13.96
C ALA A 115 7.65 11.18 -15.28
N ASN A 116 8.46 12.12 -15.75
CA ASN A 116 9.26 11.94 -16.98
C ASN A 116 10.32 10.84 -16.84
N GLN A 117 10.78 10.55 -15.63
CA GLN A 117 11.69 9.45 -15.31
C GLN A 117 10.96 8.12 -15.05
N ALA A 118 9.65 8.05 -15.29
CA ALA A 118 8.80 6.89 -15.00
C ALA A 118 8.82 6.42 -13.53
N VAL A 119 9.25 7.26 -12.60
CA VAL A 119 9.13 7.01 -11.14
C VAL A 119 7.68 7.13 -10.71
N LEU A 120 6.94 8.08 -11.30
CA LEU A 120 5.50 8.26 -11.12
C LEU A 120 4.77 7.97 -12.42
N HIS A 121 3.75 7.14 -12.37
CA HIS A 121 2.86 6.89 -13.50
C HIS A 121 1.58 7.72 -13.35
N ILE A 122 1.50 8.82 -14.08
CA ILE A 122 0.31 9.68 -14.06
C ILE A 122 -0.81 9.00 -14.86
N VAL A 123 -1.94 8.77 -14.20
CA VAL A 123 -3.10 8.08 -14.78
C VAL A 123 -4.28 9.02 -14.87
N VAL A 124 -4.83 9.18 -16.06
CA VAL A 124 -6.11 9.89 -16.25
C VAL A 124 -7.24 8.93 -15.91
N PRO A 125 -8.08 9.20 -14.88
CA PRO A 125 -9.18 8.32 -14.53
C PRO A 125 -10.17 8.15 -15.70
N ASN A 126 -10.30 6.91 -16.17
CA ASN A 126 -11.25 6.54 -17.21
C ASN A 126 -12.66 6.32 -16.64
N SER A 127 -13.63 5.92 -17.48
CA SER A 127 -15.01 5.68 -17.04
C SER A 127 -15.11 4.56 -16.01
N GLU A 128 -14.29 3.52 -16.10
CA GLU A 128 -14.30 2.39 -15.15
C GLU A 128 -13.87 2.85 -13.74
N VAL A 129 -12.76 3.60 -13.65
CA VAL A 129 -12.29 4.19 -12.38
C VAL A 129 -13.36 5.11 -11.79
N ARG A 130 -14.00 5.97 -12.63
CA ARG A 130 -15.06 6.88 -12.20
C ARG A 130 -16.29 6.14 -11.68
N MET A 131 -16.74 5.08 -12.36
CA MET A 131 -17.86 4.27 -11.91
C MET A 131 -17.55 3.56 -10.59
N LYS A 132 -16.35 3.02 -10.43
CA LYS A 132 -15.91 2.43 -9.16
C LYS A 132 -15.83 3.46 -8.04
N ALA A 133 -15.37 4.67 -8.31
CA ALA A 133 -15.36 5.77 -7.34
C ALA A 133 -16.78 6.17 -6.90
N ILE A 134 -17.74 6.20 -7.83
CA ILE A 134 -19.16 6.47 -7.51
C ILE A 134 -19.73 5.37 -6.61
N GLU A 135 -19.41 4.09 -6.88
CA GLU A 135 -19.80 2.98 -6.01
C GLU A 135 -19.29 3.19 -4.58
N LEU A 136 -18.00 3.51 -4.42
CA LEU A 136 -17.39 3.78 -3.12
C LEU A 136 -18.04 4.99 -2.44
N ALA A 137 -18.25 6.10 -3.14
CA ALA A 137 -18.83 7.31 -2.61
C ALA A 137 -20.25 7.09 -2.07
N ARG A 138 -21.01 6.13 -2.62
CA ARG A 138 -22.35 5.78 -2.19
C ARG A 138 -22.42 4.87 -0.96
N THR A 139 -21.30 4.36 -0.47
CA THR A 139 -21.28 3.39 0.64
C THR A 139 -21.40 4.02 2.02
N GLY A 140 -21.36 5.35 2.13
CA GLY A 140 -21.55 6.06 3.38
C GLY A 140 -22.97 5.99 3.92
N ASN A 141 -23.16 6.54 5.10
CA ASN A 141 -24.47 6.70 5.72
C ASN A 141 -24.54 8.03 6.51
N GLN A 142 -25.73 8.39 6.94
CA GLN A 142 -25.95 9.66 7.66
C GLN A 142 -25.13 9.78 8.96
N LYS A 143 -24.79 8.66 9.61
CA LYS A 143 -24.08 8.65 10.90
C LYS A 143 -22.58 8.91 10.75
N ILE A 144 -21.93 8.31 9.74
CA ILE A 144 -20.48 8.43 9.52
C ILE A 144 -20.15 9.36 8.34
N GLY A 145 -21.18 9.84 7.63
CA GLY A 145 -21.03 10.62 6.41
C GLY A 145 -20.73 9.76 5.19
N TYR A 146 -20.68 10.42 4.02
CA TYR A 146 -20.32 9.79 2.75
C TYR A 146 -18.85 10.07 2.45
N PRO A 147 -18.11 9.12 1.83
CA PRO A 147 -16.79 9.39 1.29
C PRO A 147 -16.84 10.46 0.19
N GLU A 148 -15.83 11.30 0.12
CA GLU A 148 -15.72 12.30 -0.95
C GLU A 148 -15.37 11.62 -2.28
N LEU A 149 -15.97 12.09 -3.38
CA LEU A 149 -15.81 11.46 -4.69
C LEU A 149 -14.34 11.53 -5.18
N THR A 150 -13.66 12.65 -4.90
CA THR A 150 -12.24 12.86 -5.22
C THR A 150 -11.37 11.80 -4.57
N ASP A 151 -11.50 11.60 -3.25
CA ASP A 151 -10.77 10.56 -2.52
C ASP A 151 -11.11 9.15 -3.02
N CYS A 152 -12.39 8.94 -3.40
CA CYS A 152 -12.82 7.68 -4.00
C CYS A 152 -12.18 7.41 -5.36
N LEU A 153 -11.74 8.42 -6.13
CA LEU A 153 -11.02 8.21 -7.39
C LEU A 153 -9.63 7.59 -7.16
N TYR A 154 -8.90 8.03 -6.16
CA TYR A 154 -7.63 7.42 -5.76
C TYR A 154 -7.83 5.97 -5.31
N HIS A 155 -8.82 5.74 -4.44
CA HIS A 155 -9.10 4.42 -3.92
C HIS A 155 -9.60 3.46 -5.02
N ALA A 156 -10.48 3.93 -5.90
CA ALA A 156 -10.95 3.16 -7.06
C ALA A 156 -9.79 2.77 -7.99
N LEU A 157 -8.86 3.71 -8.26
CA LEU A 157 -7.66 3.43 -9.05
C LEU A 157 -6.82 2.33 -8.38
N ALA A 158 -6.68 2.36 -7.05
CA ALA A 158 -5.95 1.34 -6.31
C ALA A 158 -6.62 -0.04 -6.42
N ILE A 159 -7.93 -0.14 -6.20
CA ILE A 159 -8.69 -1.39 -6.30
C ILE A 159 -8.56 -2.01 -7.70
N LEU A 160 -8.75 -1.21 -8.75
CA LEU A 160 -8.74 -1.71 -10.13
C LEU A 160 -7.34 -2.10 -10.63
N ASN A 161 -6.28 -1.62 -9.99
CA ASN A 161 -4.89 -1.96 -10.33
C ASN A 161 -4.23 -2.92 -9.34
N ASP A 162 -4.98 -3.53 -8.42
CA ASP A 162 -4.46 -4.34 -7.33
C ASP A 162 -3.31 -3.63 -6.58
N ALA A 163 -3.49 -2.34 -6.33
CA ALA A 163 -2.55 -1.45 -5.66
C ALA A 163 -3.05 -1.10 -4.26
N ILE A 164 -2.21 -0.44 -3.47
CA ILE A 164 -2.58 0.11 -2.17
C ILE A 164 -2.64 1.63 -2.26
N PHE A 165 -3.78 2.20 -1.93
CA PHE A 165 -3.95 3.65 -1.79
C PHE A 165 -3.31 4.12 -0.47
N ILE A 166 -2.31 5.00 -0.56
CA ILE A 166 -1.63 5.61 0.60
C ILE A 166 -2.14 7.03 0.80
N THR A 167 -2.71 7.28 1.96
CA THR A 167 -3.25 8.60 2.35
C THR A 167 -3.02 8.87 3.84
N ASN A 168 -3.13 10.15 4.23
CA ASN A 168 -3.20 10.58 5.64
C ASN A 168 -4.63 10.89 6.08
N ASP A 169 -5.62 10.82 5.18
CA ASP A 169 -7.00 11.14 5.54
C ASP A 169 -7.65 10.01 6.34
N GLN A 170 -7.59 10.15 7.66
CA GLN A 170 -8.23 9.23 8.60
C GLN A 170 -9.75 9.18 8.45
N LYS A 171 -10.39 10.29 8.03
CA LYS A 171 -11.85 10.33 7.84
C LYS A 171 -12.24 9.47 6.65
N HIS A 172 -11.48 9.55 5.53
CA HIS A 172 -11.69 8.70 4.38
C HIS A 172 -11.43 7.23 4.72
N ILE A 173 -10.28 6.91 5.35
CA ILE A 173 -9.93 5.54 5.77
C ILE A 173 -11.06 4.92 6.61
N CYS A 174 -11.58 5.63 7.61
CA CYS A 174 -12.66 5.13 8.46
C CYS A 174 -13.94 4.78 7.68
N LYS A 175 -14.24 5.51 6.60
CA LYS A 175 -15.46 5.31 5.79
C LYS A 175 -15.33 4.13 4.82
N VAL A 176 -14.12 3.81 4.35
CA VAL A 176 -13.91 2.88 3.22
C VAL A 176 -13.03 1.67 3.52
N LYS A 177 -12.49 1.54 4.74
CA LYS A 177 -11.56 0.46 5.13
C LYS A 177 -12.05 -0.97 4.85
N GLN A 178 -13.38 -1.18 4.80
CA GLN A 178 -13.99 -2.48 4.51
C GLN A 178 -13.72 -2.97 3.09
N PHE A 179 -13.35 -2.07 2.16
CA PHE A 179 -13.03 -2.42 0.78
C PHE A 179 -11.58 -2.86 0.60
N GLY A 180 -10.73 -2.72 1.64
CA GLY A 180 -9.29 -2.99 1.54
C GLY A 180 -8.58 -1.99 0.63
N HIS A 181 -7.42 -2.35 0.13
CA HIS A 181 -6.63 -1.55 -0.80
C HIS A 181 -6.31 -0.12 -0.34
N ILE A 182 -6.31 0.14 0.98
CA ILE A 182 -6.02 1.44 1.57
C ILE A 182 -5.15 1.29 2.82
N GLN A 183 -4.18 2.17 2.96
CA GLN A 183 -3.27 2.20 4.10
C GLN A 183 -2.91 3.64 4.46
N GLU A 184 -2.78 3.90 5.75
CA GLU A 184 -2.24 5.16 6.26
C GLU A 184 -0.74 5.28 5.98
N LEU A 185 -0.28 6.48 5.56
CA LEU A 185 1.14 6.74 5.29
C LEU A 185 2.04 6.44 6.50
N SER A 186 1.57 6.70 7.72
CA SER A 186 2.29 6.39 8.97
C SER A 186 2.73 4.93 9.07
N ARG A 187 1.97 4.01 8.47
CA ARG A 187 2.20 2.56 8.49
C ARG A 187 3.02 2.05 7.31
N TYR A 188 3.45 2.92 6.40
CA TYR A 188 4.29 2.50 5.28
C TYR A 188 5.59 1.88 5.80
N ASN A 189 5.96 0.70 5.29
CA ASN A 189 7.12 -0.11 5.67
C ASN A 189 7.13 -0.72 7.08
N ASP A 190 6.06 -0.63 7.88
CA ASP A 190 6.04 -1.25 9.21
C ASP A 190 6.11 -2.81 9.15
N TYR A 191 5.91 -3.40 7.98
CA TYR A 191 5.90 -4.86 7.76
C TYR A 191 7.10 -5.37 6.94
N ARG A 192 8.07 -4.51 6.60
CA ARG A 192 9.25 -4.88 5.81
C ARG A 192 10.50 -5.15 6.66
N THR A 193 10.38 -5.17 8.00
CA THR A 193 11.46 -5.52 8.94
C THR A 193 11.40 -6.98 9.34
#